data_a07d5a22ddcd7925197deead147804ff
#
_entry.id   a07d5a22ddcd7925197deead147804ff
#
_cell.length_a   1.000
_cell.length_b   1.000
_cell.length_c   1.000
_cell.angle_alpha   90.00
_cell.angle_beta   90.00
_cell.angle_gamma   90.00
#
_symmetry.space_group_name_H-M   'P 1'
#
loop_
_entity.id
_entity.type
_entity.pdbx_description
1 polymer ?
#
loop_
_entity_poly.entity_id
_entity_poly.type
_entity_poly.pdbx_seq_one_letter_code
_entity_poly.pdbx_strand_id
1 'polypeptide(L)'
;MKQNKTKLVIAVLLIAFLFTGCIGVDRSFRNMRDYVLSYSGNEFEKEFEFSFGSISIGMAELVLDFAETEEPIDEILSEIDNVQVGIYNNLSSSKVKSSLEELKFITNKMESAGWDCIVRSVNKDEMTAIFLKYNEETLNQLFVISVNNDEVALVEILGNLNKVIEIAIREKGLDFAMKH
;
A
#
# COMPACT_ATOMS: atom_id res chain seq x y z
N MET A 1 -38.23 -12.29 23.71
CA MET A 1 -36.97 -11.81 24.30
C MET A 1 -35.73 -12.72 24.06
N LYS A 2 -35.87 -14.02 23.78
CA LYS A 2 -34.73 -14.92 23.51
C LYS A 2 -34.04 -14.70 22.15
N GLN A 3 -34.78 -14.35 21.13
CA GLN A 3 -34.29 -14.20 19.73
C GLN A 3 -33.32 -13.05 19.52
N ASN A 4 -33.45 -11.95 20.27
CA ASN A 4 -32.54 -10.81 20.16
C ASN A 4 -31.15 -11.06 20.79
N LYS A 5 -31.08 -11.91 21.81
CA LYS A 5 -29.81 -12.29 22.46
C LYS A 5 -28.95 -13.15 21.54
N THR A 6 -29.55 -14.06 20.77
CA THR A 6 -28.83 -14.90 19.81
C THR A 6 -28.30 -14.08 18.64
N LYS A 7 -29.07 -13.13 18.12
CA LYS A 7 -28.59 -12.18 17.07
C LYS A 7 -27.45 -11.29 17.55
N LEU A 8 -27.51 -10.82 18.80
CA LEU A 8 -26.46 -10.04 19.42
C LEU A 8 -25.16 -10.85 19.59
N VAL A 9 -25.27 -12.10 20.05
CA VAL A 9 -24.12 -13.01 20.22
C VAL A 9 -23.47 -13.32 18.85
N ILE A 10 -24.27 -13.57 17.82
CA ILE A 10 -23.77 -13.81 16.46
C ILE A 10 -23.08 -12.54 15.91
N ALA A 11 -23.65 -11.36 16.11
CA ALA A 11 -23.04 -10.09 15.70
C ALA A 11 -21.70 -9.83 16.41
N VAL A 12 -21.63 -10.08 17.74
CA VAL A 12 -20.38 -9.94 18.51
C VAL A 12 -19.33 -10.96 18.09
N LEU A 13 -19.74 -12.22 17.78
CA LEU A 13 -18.85 -13.24 17.25
C LEU A 13 -18.33 -12.87 15.85
N LEU A 14 -19.17 -12.33 14.96
CA LEU A 14 -18.77 -11.83 13.64
C LEU A 14 -17.78 -10.68 13.75
N ILE A 15 -18.03 -9.73 14.64
CA ILE A 15 -17.12 -8.60 14.91
C ILE A 15 -15.80 -9.11 15.49
N ALA A 16 -15.82 -10.08 16.42
CA ALA A 16 -14.60 -10.69 16.96
C ALA A 16 -13.78 -11.44 15.89
N PHE A 17 -14.43 -12.08 14.91
CA PHE A 17 -13.76 -12.71 13.77
C PHE A 17 -13.09 -11.69 12.83
N LEU A 18 -13.64 -10.49 12.70
CA LEU A 18 -13.02 -9.42 11.91
C LEU A 18 -11.73 -8.91 12.55
N PHE A 19 -11.54 -9.06 13.85
CA PHE A 19 -10.30 -8.67 14.56
C PHE A 19 -9.23 -9.77 14.62
N THR A 20 -9.51 -11.00 14.20
CA THR A 20 -8.52 -12.11 14.21
C THR A 20 -7.81 -12.31 12.87
N GLY A 21 -8.17 -11.58 11.80
CA GLY A 21 -7.38 -11.50 10.58
C GLY A 21 -6.08 -10.74 10.87
N CYS A 22 -4.93 -11.24 10.42
CA CYS A 22 -3.64 -10.56 10.55
C CYS A 22 -3.70 -9.14 9.95
N ILE A 23 -4.04 -8.16 10.79
CA ILE A 23 -4.08 -6.74 10.42
C ILE A 23 -2.64 -6.17 10.37
N GLY A 24 -1.64 -6.95 10.76
CA GLY A 24 -0.24 -6.52 10.79
C GLY A 24 0.47 -6.75 9.47
N VAL A 25 1.30 -5.79 9.07
CA VAL A 25 2.19 -5.89 7.91
C VAL A 25 3.19 -7.03 8.06
N ASP A 26 3.68 -7.56 6.95
CA ASP A 26 4.62 -8.67 6.91
C ASP A 26 6.06 -8.25 7.32
N ARG A 27 6.96 -9.25 7.33
CA ARG A 27 8.36 -9.01 7.71
C ARG A 27 9.09 -8.16 6.67
N SER A 28 8.79 -8.29 5.39
CA SER A 28 9.44 -7.55 4.31
C SER A 28 9.15 -6.07 4.45
N PHE A 29 7.88 -5.72 4.57
CA PHE A 29 7.43 -4.36 4.80
C PHE A 29 8.05 -3.75 6.08
N ARG A 30 8.03 -4.49 7.20
CA ARG A 30 8.64 -4.02 8.46
C ARG A 30 10.13 -3.73 8.31
N ASN A 31 10.87 -4.60 7.65
CA ASN A 31 12.31 -4.39 7.44
C ASN A 31 12.57 -3.13 6.61
N MET A 32 11.74 -2.89 5.59
CA MET A 32 11.86 -1.70 4.75
C MET A 32 11.47 -0.44 5.51
N ARG A 33 10.37 -0.48 6.23
CA ARG A 33 9.94 0.58 7.15
C ARG A 33 11.06 0.96 8.12
N ASP A 34 11.58 -0.01 8.86
CA ASP A 34 12.62 0.23 9.88
C ASP A 34 13.86 0.85 9.24
N TYR A 35 14.19 0.42 8.03
CA TYR A 35 15.29 0.98 7.26
C TYR A 35 15.04 2.45 6.88
N VAL A 36 13.87 2.77 6.30
CA VAL A 36 13.52 4.14 5.91
C VAL A 36 13.46 5.06 7.11
N LEU A 37 12.80 4.65 8.20
CA LEU A 37 12.68 5.46 9.41
C LEU A 37 14.00 5.67 10.11
N SER A 38 14.87 4.65 10.20
CA SER A 38 16.18 4.77 10.86
C SER A 38 17.12 5.73 10.13
N TYR A 39 16.98 5.82 8.81
CA TYR A 39 17.85 6.66 7.99
C TYR A 39 17.58 8.16 8.18
N SER A 40 16.35 8.56 8.42
CA SER A 40 16.00 9.97 8.62
C SER A 40 16.59 10.58 9.88
N GLY A 41 17.06 9.76 10.84
CA GLY A 41 17.64 10.20 12.11
C GLY A 41 16.65 10.88 13.06
N ASN A 42 15.36 10.87 12.73
CA ASN A 42 14.27 11.42 13.53
C ASN A 42 13.55 10.31 14.31
N GLU A 43 12.83 10.70 15.36
CA GLU A 43 11.91 9.82 16.06
C GLU A 43 10.54 9.87 15.37
N PHE A 44 9.96 8.69 15.11
CA PHE A 44 8.66 8.55 14.47
C PHE A 44 7.68 7.82 15.37
N GLU A 45 6.44 8.31 15.40
CA GLU A 45 5.31 7.60 15.97
C GLU A 45 4.49 6.98 14.84
N LYS A 46 4.14 5.71 15.02
CA LYS A 46 3.24 5.05 14.09
C LYS A 46 1.83 5.58 14.27
N GLU A 47 1.29 6.29 13.26
CA GLU A 47 -0.11 6.68 13.25
C GLU A 47 -0.99 5.49 12.93
N PHE A 48 -0.73 4.79 11.83
CA PHE A 48 -1.34 3.50 11.53
C PHE A 48 -0.43 2.62 10.66
N GLU A 49 -0.67 1.33 10.74
CA GLU A 49 0.02 0.32 9.93
C GLU A 49 -0.90 -0.89 9.80
N PHE A 50 -1.24 -1.27 8.59
CA PHE A 50 -2.11 -2.40 8.33
C PHE A 50 -1.81 -3.08 7.00
N SER A 51 -2.33 -4.30 6.86
CA SER A 51 -2.25 -5.09 5.64
C SER A 51 -3.64 -5.60 5.28
N PHE A 52 -3.99 -5.47 4.01
CA PHE A 52 -5.19 -6.08 3.41
C PHE A 52 -4.75 -7.21 2.50
N GLY A 53 -4.98 -8.43 2.91
CA GLY A 53 -4.81 -9.61 2.05
C GLY A 53 -6.02 -9.88 1.16
N SER A 54 -5.90 -10.85 0.27
CA SER A 54 -6.93 -11.25 -0.72
C SER A 54 -8.33 -11.47 -0.13
N ILE A 55 -8.44 -12.00 1.09
CA ILE A 55 -9.74 -12.20 1.76
C ILE A 55 -10.40 -10.86 2.10
N SER A 56 -9.63 -9.88 2.57
CA SER A 56 -10.15 -8.55 2.90
C SER A 56 -10.50 -7.77 1.64
N ILE A 57 -9.75 -7.97 0.56
CA ILE A 57 -9.99 -7.40 -0.77
C ILE A 57 -11.28 -8.00 -1.34
N GLY A 58 -11.44 -9.32 -1.34
CA GLY A 58 -12.67 -9.98 -1.79
C GLY A 58 -13.92 -9.61 -0.96
N MET A 59 -13.77 -9.27 0.33
CA MET A 59 -14.86 -8.69 1.11
C MET A 59 -15.19 -7.26 0.69
N ALA A 60 -14.21 -6.47 0.26
CA ALA A 60 -14.43 -5.14 -0.29
C ALA A 60 -15.16 -5.20 -1.63
N GLU A 61 -14.82 -6.15 -2.52
CA GLU A 61 -15.55 -6.44 -3.76
C GLU A 61 -17.03 -6.70 -3.51
N LEU A 62 -17.36 -7.56 -2.52
CA LEU A 62 -18.77 -7.83 -2.15
C LEU A 62 -19.51 -6.58 -1.69
N VAL A 63 -18.84 -5.63 -1.03
CA VAL A 63 -19.45 -4.35 -0.60
C VAL A 63 -19.59 -3.40 -1.79
N LEU A 64 -18.64 -3.40 -2.71
CA LEU A 64 -18.67 -2.59 -3.93
C LEU A 64 -19.76 -3.07 -4.91
N ASP A 65 -19.99 -4.38 -5.02
CA ASP A 65 -21.11 -4.97 -5.79
C ASP A 65 -22.48 -4.43 -5.32
N PHE A 66 -22.65 -4.21 -4.01
CA PHE A 66 -23.84 -3.57 -3.44
C PHE A 66 -23.92 -2.06 -3.70
N ALA A 67 -22.80 -1.43 -4.04
CA ALA A 67 -22.69 0.02 -4.22
C ALA A 67 -22.78 0.46 -5.70
N GLU A 68 -23.09 -0.46 -6.64
CA GLU A 68 -23.14 -0.20 -8.10
C GLU A 68 -21.86 0.49 -8.62
N THR A 69 -20.69 0.03 -8.15
CA THR A 69 -19.39 0.59 -8.55
C THR A 69 -19.03 0.11 -9.97
N GLU A 70 -18.37 0.96 -10.74
CA GLU A 70 -18.00 0.68 -12.14
C GLU A 70 -17.09 -0.56 -12.25
N GLU A 71 -17.41 -1.45 -13.19
CA GLU A 71 -16.80 -2.78 -13.41
C GLU A 71 -15.25 -2.89 -13.37
N PRO A 72 -14.43 -1.88 -13.78
CA PRO A 72 -12.98 -2.06 -13.81
C PRO A 72 -12.31 -2.20 -12.44
N ILE A 73 -12.97 -1.76 -11.38
CA ILE A 73 -12.40 -1.83 -10.02
C ILE A 73 -12.33 -3.27 -9.53
N ASP A 74 -13.36 -4.07 -9.78
CA ASP A 74 -13.43 -5.46 -9.35
C ASP A 74 -12.37 -6.31 -10.06
N GLU A 75 -12.19 -6.10 -11.38
CA GLU A 75 -11.15 -6.78 -12.15
C GLU A 75 -9.75 -6.41 -11.66
N ILE A 76 -9.49 -5.15 -11.31
CA ILE A 76 -8.22 -4.70 -10.71
C ILE A 76 -8.01 -5.33 -9.34
N LEU A 77 -9.02 -5.32 -8.47
CA LEU A 77 -8.91 -5.85 -7.11
C LEU A 77 -8.67 -7.37 -7.10
N SER A 78 -9.24 -8.11 -8.07
CA SER A 78 -9.03 -9.56 -8.19
C SER A 78 -7.57 -9.95 -8.50
N GLU A 79 -6.77 -9.05 -9.08
CA GLU A 79 -5.36 -9.26 -9.41
C GLU A 79 -4.42 -8.81 -8.28
N ILE A 80 -4.95 -8.26 -7.18
CA ILE A 80 -4.18 -7.81 -6.03
C ILE A 80 -4.25 -8.85 -4.90
N ASP A 81 -3.09 -9.36 -4.50
CA ASP A 81 -2.97 -10.35 -3.41
C ASP A 81 -2.93 -9.68 -2.05
N ASN A 82 -2.23 -8.55 -1.94
CA ASN A 82 -2.04 -7.84 -0.67
C ASN A 82 -1.71 -6.36 -0.89
N VAL A 83 -2.25 -5.52 -0.02
CA VAL A 83 -1.87 -4.11 0.10
C VAL A 83 -1.43 -3.83 1.53
N GLN A 84 -0.24 -3.28 1.71
CA GLN A 84 0.30 -2.90 3.00
C GLN A 84 0.52 -1.39 3.02
N VAL A 85 0.08 -0.74 4.09
CA VAL A 85 0.18 0.72 4.26
C VAL A 85 0.69 1.04 5.65
N GLY A 86 1.61 1.99 5.73
CA GLY A 86 2.09 2.54 6.99
C GLY A 86 2.26 4.06 6.91
N ILE A 87 1.76 4.76 7.91
CA ILE A 87 1.95 6.21 8.10
C ILE A 87 2.63 6.44 9.44
N TYR A 88 3.68 7.26 9.43
CA TYR A 88 4.53 7.52 10.58
C TYR A 88 4.79 9.01 10.73
N ASN A 89 4.32 9.59 11.82
CA ASN A 89 4.46 11.01 12.14
C ASN A 89 5.82 11.29 12.77
N ASN A 90 6.46 12.35 12.31
CA ASN A 90 7.71 12.84 12.88
C ASN A 90 7.44 13.51 14.25
N LEU A 91 8.00 12.96 15.31
CA LEU A 91 7.92 13.54 16.66
C LEU A 91 9.00 14.59 16.94
N SER A 92 10.03 14.63 16.09
CA SER A 92 11.15 15.56 16.30
C SER A 92 10.76 16.98 15.91
N SER A 93 11.27 17.96 16.65
CA SER A 93 11.15 19.38 16.28
C SER A 93 11.95 19.74 15.02
N SER A 94 12.86 18.86 14.60
CA SER A 94 13.59 18.96 13.34
C SER A 94 12.79 18.35 12.21
N LYS A 95 12.75 19.06 11.08
CA LYS A 95 12.15 18.54 9.84
C LYS A 95 12.84 17.26 9.42
N VAL A 96 12.05 16.35 8.86
CA VAL A 96 12.63 15.16 8.18
C VAL A 96 13.49 15.65 7.02
N LYS A 97 14.71 15.16 6.97
CA LYS A 97 15.57 15.50 5.85
C LYS A 97 15.07 14.78 4.60
N SER A 98 14.71 15.56 3.58
CA SER A 98 14.36 15.09 2.25
C SER A 98 15.44 15.57 1.27
N SER A 99 16.54 14.84 1.18
CA SER A 99 17.68 15.20 0.31
C SER A 99 17.92 14.14 -0.76
N LEU A 100 18.61 14.56 -1.82
CA LEU A 100 19.07 13.64 -2.87
C LEU A 100 20.00 12.55 -2.33
N GLU A 101 20.76 12.83 -1.28
CA GLU A 101 21.67 11.84 -0.67
C GLU A 101 20.88 10.75 0.06
N GLU A 102 19.84 11.13 0.78
CA GLU A 102 18.94 10.20 1.46
C GLU A 102 18.19 9.34 0.45
N LEU A 103 17.65 9.96 -0.59
CA LEU A 103 16.98 9.21 -1.66
C LEU A 103 17.94 8.22 -2.34
N LYS A 104 19.19 8.61 -2.62
CA LYS A 104 20.20 7.71 -3.20
C LYS A 104 20.49 6.53 -2.27
N PHE A 105 20.58 6.77 -0.98
CA PHE A 105 20.88 5.73 -0.01
C PHE A 105 19.75 4.71 0.07
N ILE A 106 18.49 5.18 0.17
CA ILE A 106 17.30 4.32 0.14
C ILE A 106 17.25 3.54 -1.18
N THR A 107 17.46 4.23 -2.32
CA THR A 107 17.45 3.60 -3.64
C THR A 107 18.50 2.49 -3.75
N ASN A 108 19.75 2.74 -3.37
CA ASN A 108 20.81 1.73 -3.42
C ASN A 108 20.48 0.50 -2.58
N LYS A 109 19.83 0.69 -1.44
CA LYS A 109 19.39 -0.42 -0.60
C LYS A 109 18.28 -1.23 -1.26
N MET A 110 17.29 -0.55 -1.82
CA MET A 110 16.18 -1.18 -2.55
C MET A 110 16.72 -1.96 -3.76
N GLU A 111 17.59 -1.34 -4.55
CA GLU A 111 18.23 -1.97 -5.73
C GLU A 111 19.04 -3.21 -5.32
N SER A 112 19.79 -3.14 -4.22
CA SER A 112 20.53 -4.30 -3.68
C SER A 112 19.63 -5.45 -3.21
N ALA A 113 18.35 -5.16 -2.93
CA ALA A 113 17.32 -6.13 -2.57
C ALA A 113 16.48 -6.60 -3.77
N GLY A 114 16.89 -6.21 -5.00
CA GLY A 114 16.26 -6.63 -6.26
C GLY A 114 15.04 -5.81 -6.65
N TRP A 115 14.95 -4.55 -6.20
CA TRP A 115 13.94 -3.59 -6.62
C TRP A 115 14.49 -2.66 -7.71
N ASP A 116 13.67 -2.34 -8.70
CA ASP A 116 13.99 -1.36 -9.73
C ASP A 116 13.31 -0.03 -9.40
N CYS A 117 14.09 1.04 -9.29
CA CYS A 117 13.57 2.38 -9.03
C CYS A 117 13.11 3.05 -10.33
N ILE A 118 11.81 3.28 -10.49
CA ILE A 118 11.20 3.86 -11.70
C ILE A 118 10.86 5.34 -11.57
N VAL A 119 10.63 5.84 -10.34
CA VAL A 119 10.36 7.25 -10.07
C VAL A 119 11.23 7.71 -8.92
N ARG A 120 11.85 8.86 -9.09
CA ARG A 120 12.57 9.60 -8.04
C ARG A 120 12.22 11.07 -8.18
N SER A 121 11.67 11.63 -7.13
CA SER A 121 11.35 13.06 -7.05
C SER A 121 11.81 13.61 -5.72
N VAL A 122 12.49 14.74 -5.73
CA VAL A 122 12.85 15.48 -4.52
C VAL A 122 12.51 16.95 -4.76
N ASN A 123 11.62 17.47 -3.96
CA ASN A 123 11.30 18.87 -3.82
C ASN A 123 11.86 19.39 -2.49
N LYS A 124 11.67 20.69 -2.21
CA LYS A 124 12.21 21.33 -0.99
C LYS A 124 11.77 20.62 0.32
N ASP A 125 10.56 20.11 0.35
CA ASP A 125 9.91 19.61 1.55
C ASP A 125 9.34 18.19 1.37
N GLU A 126 9.61 17.55 0.22
CA GLU A 126 9.06 16.24 -0.10
C GLU A 126 10.03 15.40 -0.93
N MET A 127 10.08 14.12 -0.64
CA MET A 127 10.80 13.10 -1.39
C MET A 127 9.84 11.96 -1.71
N THR A 128 9.78 11.55 -2.96
CA THR A 128 8.98 10.39 -3.41
C THR A 128 9.82 9.45 -4.23
N ALA A 129 9.71 8.16 -3.97
CA ALA A 129 10.30 7.11 -4.78
C ALA A 129 9.31 5.98 -5.02
N ILE A 130 9.31 5.43 -6.23
CA ILE A 130 8.50 4.27 -6.61
C ILE A 130 9.43 3.18 -7.12
N PHE A 131 9.26 1.99 -6.57
CA PHE A 131 10.05 0.81 -6.87
C PHE A 131 9.16 -0.31 -7.38
N LEU A 132 9.68 -1.05 -8.33
CA LEU A 132 9.07 -2.26 -8.86
C LEU A 132 9.95 -3.47 -8.57
N LYS A 133 9.34 -4.63 -8.39
CA LYS A 133 10.04 -5.89 -8.28
C LYS A 133 9.38 -6.95 -9.14
N TYR A 134 10.22 -7.71 -9.83
CA TYR A 134 9.80 -8.76 -10.73
C TYR A 134 10.11 -10.13 -10.11
N ASN A 135 9.23 -11.08 -10.36
CA ASN A 135 9.49 -12.50 -10.19
C ASN A 135 9.53 -13.13 -11.59
N GLU A 136 10.70 -13.60 -11.99
CA GLU A 136 11.01 -13.97 -13.39
C GLU A 136 10.74 -12.77 -14.31
N GLU A 137 9.72 -12.83 -15.18
CA GLU A 137 9.32 -11.72 -16.07
C GLU A 137 8.03 -11.02 -15.66
N THR A 138 7.46 -11.43 -14.51
CA THR A 138 6.18 -10.90 -14.03
C THR A 138 6.40 -9.82 -12.99
N LEU A 139 5.86 -8.64 -13.23
CA LEU A 139 5.80 -7.57 -12.25
C LEU A 139 4.80 -7.95 -11.15
N ASN A 140 5.30 -8.20 -9.95
CA ASN A 140 4.48 -8.72 -8.86
C ASN A 140 4.50 -7.87 -7.59
N GLN A 141 5.37 -6.87 -7.51
CA GLN A 141 5.41 -5.99 -6.34
C GLN A 141 5.68 -4.54 -6.77
N LEU A 142 4.99 -3.62 -6.10
CA LEU A 142 5.22 -2.18 -6.19
C LEU A 142 5.39 -1.64 -4.77
N PHE A 143 6.41 -0.79 -4.55
CA PHE A 143 6.64 -0.13 -3.28
C PHE A 143 6.77 1.38 -3.47
N VAL A 144 6.00 2.15 -2.72
CA VAL A 144 6.02 3.61 -2.74
C VAL A 144 6.54 4.12 -1.40
N ILE A 145 7.47 5.04 -1.47
CA ILE A 145 7.98 5.80 -0.33
C ILE A 145 7.68 7.26 -0.58
N SER A 146 6.95 7.89 0.30
CA SER A 146 6.76 9.34 0.35
C SER A 146 7.21 9.86 1.71
N VAL A 147 8.05 10.88 1.69
CA VAL A 147 8.60 11.50 2.90
C VAL A 147 8.41 13.00 2.76
N ASN A 148 7.74 13.61 3.71
CA ASN A 148 7.65 15.06 3.84
C ASN A 148 8.21 15.50 5.21
N ASN A 149 8.09 16.80 5.53
CA ASN A 149 8.64 17.34 6.79
C ASN A 149 8.06 16.69 8.05
N ASP A 150 6.83 16.25 7.99
CA ASP A 150 6.03 15.87 9.14
C ASP A 150 5.71 14.36 9.17
N GLU A 151 5.86 13.68 8.03
CA GLU A 151 5.32 12.34 7.83
C GLU A 151 6.17 11.49 6.88
N VAL A 152 6.18 10.19 7.13
CA VAL A 152 6.62 9.14 6.21
C VAL A 152 5.45 8.24 5.88
N ALA A 153 5.11 8.14 4.59
CA ALA A 153 4.11 7.22 4.08
C ALA A 153 4.78 6.10 3.26
N LEU A 154 4.42 4.86 3.57
CA LEU A 154 4.88 3.66 2.88
C LEU A 154 3.68 2.88 2.37
N VAL A 155 3.73 2.46 1.11
CA VAL A 155 2.71 1.60 0.50
C VAL A 155 3.40 0.48 -0.25
N GLU A 156 2.97 -0.75 -0.02
CA GLU A 156 3.38 -1.92 -0.80
C GLU A 156 2.15 -2.60 -1.39
N ILE A 157 2.21 -2.93 -2.66
CA ILE A 157 1.17 -3.67 -3.38
C ILE A 157 1.79 -4.94 -3.95
N LEU A 158 1.18 -6.08 -3.64
CA LEU A 158 1.54 -7.39 -4.15
C LEU A 158 0.39 -7.93 -4.99
N GLY A 159 0.73 -8.57 -6.13
CA GLY A 159 -0.26 -9.16 -7.03
C GLY A 159 0.27 -9.30 -8.45
N ASN A 160 -0.62 -9.59 -9.39
CA ASN A 160 -0.32 -9.63 -10.82
C ASN A 160 -0.40 -8.22 -11.42
N LEU A 161 0.63 -7.40 -11.15
CA LEU A 161 0.62 -5.99 -11.55
C LEU A 161 0.71 -5.78 -13.06
N ASN A 162 1.22 -6.76 -13.84
CA ASN A 162 1.13 -6.72 -15.29
C ASN A 162 -0.34 -6.65 -15.73
N LYS A 163 -1.20 -7.48 -15.13
CA LYS A 163 -2.62 -7.51 -15.43
C LYS A 163 -3.34 -6.24 -15.00
N VAL A 164 -3.02 -5.74 -13.81
CA VAL A 164 -3.54 -4.44 -13.32
C VAL A 164 -3.22 -3.31 -14.31
N ILE A 165 -1.97 -3.25 -14.82
CA ILE A 165 -1.57 -2.23 -15.80
C ILE A 165 -2.33 -2.43 -17.13
N GLU A 166 -2.47 -3.66 -17.61
CA GLU A 166 -3.23 -3.97 -18.83
C GLU A 166 -4.68 -3.48 -18.72
N ILE A 167 -5.35 -3.78 -17.59
CA ILE A 167 -6.72 -3.33 -17.34
C ILE A 167 -6.79 -1.80 -17.34
N ALA A 168 -5.90 -1.14 -16.61
CA ALA A 168 -5.86 0.32 -16.52
C ALA A 168 -5.61 1.01 -17.88
N ILE A 169 -4.78 0.43 -18.74
CA ILE A 169 -4.51 0.95 -20.09
C ILE A 169 -5.74 0.75 -20.99
N ARG A 170 -6.36 -0.42 -20.92
CA ARG A 170 -7.56 -0.74 -21.70
C ARG A 170 -8.68 0.26 -21.41
N GLU A 171 -8.96 0.55 -20.16
CA GLU A 171 -10.00 1.48 -19.74
C GLU A 171 -9.69 2.93 -20.18
N LYS A 172 -8.48 3.41 -19.93
CA LYS A 172 -8.07 4.75 -20.39
C LYS A 172 -8.00 4.84 -21.92
N GLY A 173 -7.62 3.76 -22.60
CA GLY A 173 -7.58 3.70 -24.06
C GLY A 173 -8.96 3.83 -24.70
N LEU A 174 -10.01 3.26 -24.08
CA LEU A 174 -11.39 3.41 -24.51
C LEU A 174 -11.90 4.84 -24.35
N ASP A 175 -11.53 5.51 -23.25
CA ASP A 175 -11.88 6.93 -23.02
C ASP A 175 -11.27 7.86 -24.06
N PHE A 176 -10.04 7.59 -24.52
CA PHE A 176 -9.42 8.35 -25.61
C PHE A 176 -10.10 8.13 -26.97
N ALA A 177 -10.57 6.91 -27.23
CA ALA A 177 -11.24 6.58 -28.48
C ALA A 177 -12.68 7.14 -28.57
N MET A 178 -13.35 7.35 -27.44
CA MET A 178 -14.71 7.90 -27.41
C MET A 178 -14.79 9.42 -27.41
N LYS A 179 -13.66 10.13 -27.20
CA LYS A 179 -13.59 11.61 -27.20
C LYS A 179 -13.18 12.24 -28.54
N HIS A 180 -13.00 11.45 -29.58
CA HIS A 180 -12.73 11.88 -30.95
C HIS A 180 -13.78 11.34 -31.90
#